data_dd597efab17f38929d367fbcf13da497
#
_entry.id   dd597efab17f38929d367fbcf13da497
#
_cell.length_a   1.000
_cell.length_b   1.000
_cell.length_c   1.000
_cell.angle_alpha   90.00
_cell.angle_beta   90.00
_cell.angle_gamma   90.00
#
_symmetry.space_group_name_H-M   'P 1'
#
loop_
_entity.id
_entity.type
_entity.pdbx_description
1 polymer ?
#
loop_
_entity_poly.entity_id
_entity_poly.type
_entity_poly.pdbx_seq_one_letter_code
_entity_poly.pdbx_strand_id
1 'polypeptide(L)'
;MAQIIDGKKISQDIKDELKEKVTALKDTGTEVALAVIQVGNDPASSVYVRNKKKACEYIGIRSLSYELREETTEDALIELIEKLNKDETVNGILVQFPVPKHIDSDKIIRTISPEKDVDGFHPQNVGKLVIGEEGFVSCTPAGVIQLLKRSGIEISGKNCVVVGRSNIVGKPMALLMLRENATVTIAHSKTKKSERIMPDSRYFDRCHWKTTIYYSRLCERGSCCD
;
A
#
# COMPACT_ATOMS: atom_id res chain seq x y z
N MET A 1 -4.07 -7.68 -29.01
CA MET A 1 -3.09 -6.60 -28.77
C MET A 1 -2.92 -6.45 -27.28
N ALA A 2 -1.71 -6.23 -26.78
CA ALA A 2 -1.46 -5.96 -25.38
C ALA A 2 -2.07 -4.61 -24.99
N GLN A 3 -2.68 -4.53 -23.80
CA GLN A 3 -3.18 -3.29 -23.24
C GLN A 3 -2.12 -2.72 -22.29
N ILE A 4 -1.76 -1.44 -22.48
CA ILE A 4 -0.86 -0.74 -21.57
C ILE A 4 -1.69 -0.13 -20.45
N ILE A 5 -1.31 -0.41 -19.20
CA ILE A 5 -1.88 0.21 -18.02
C ILE A 5 -1.08 1.50 -17.73
N ASP A 6 -1.67 2.67 -18.01
CA ASP A 6 -1.03 3.96 -17.72
C ASP A 6 -1.21 4.34 -16.24
N GLY A 7 -0.32 3.83 -15.41
CA GLY A 7 -0.33 4.08 -13.98
C GLY A 7 -0.14 5.56 -13.62
N LYS A 8 0.56 6.35 -14.45
CA LYS A 8 0.76 7.78 -14.22
C LYS A 8 -0.55 8.56 -14.41
N LYS A 9 -1.27 8.27 -15.49
CA LYS A 9 -2.59 8.85 -15.76
C LYS A 9 -3.58 8.48 -14.65
N ILE A 10 -3.69 7.17 -14.33
CA ILE A 10 -4.62 6.69 -13.29
C ILE A 10 -4.31 7.34 -11.94
N SER A 11 -3.03 7.48 -11.57
CA SER A 11 -2.62 8.17 -10.35
C SER A 11 -3.02 9.63 -10.35
N GLN A 12 -2.96 10.31 -11.51
CA GLN A 12 -3.39 11.71 -11.62
C GLN A 12 -4.91 11.82 -11.47
N ASP A 13 -5.67 10.97 -12.15
CA ASP A 13 -7.14 10.95 -12.08
C ASP A 13 -7.61 10.75 -10.62
N ILE A 14 -6.97 9.83 -9.88
CA ILE A 14 -7.27 9.60 -8.45
C ILE A 14 -6.97 10.85 -7.61
N LYS A 15 -5.84 11.52 -7.87
CA LYS A 15 -5.50 12.75 -7.12
C LYS A 15 -6.49 13.88 -7.38
N ASP A 16 -6.98 13.99 -8.61
CA ASP A 16 -7.97 15.00 -8.97
C ASP A 16 -9.32 14.73 -8.27
N GLU A 17 -9.79 13.50 -8.27
CA GLU A 17 -10.98 13.07 -7.52
C GLU A 17 -10.84 13.32 -6.00
N LEU A 18 -9.66 13.01 -5.44
CA LEU A 18 -9.39 13.24 -4.02
C LEU A 18 -9.34 14.74 -3.68
N LYS A 19 -8.79 15.56 -4.58
CA LYS A 19 -8.75 17.01 -4.40
C LYS A 19 -10.15 17.60 -4.29
N GLU A 20 -11.08 17.16 -5.12
CA GLU A 20 -12.49 17.59 -5.04
C GLU A 20 -13.11 17.20 -3.69
N LYS A 21 -12.90 15.96 -3.23
CA LYS A 21 -13.39 15.48 -1.94
C LYS A 21 -12.81 16.25 -0.75
N VAL A 22 -11.50 16.51 -0.77
CA VAL A 22 -10.82 17.26 0.30
C VAL A 22 -11.29 18.72 0.31
N THR A 23 -11.50 19.30 -0.86
CA THR A 23 -12.07 20.67 -0.94
C THR A 23 -13.46 20.73 -0.33
N ALA A 24 -14.34 19.78 -0.67
CA ALA A 24 -15.68 19.71 -0.10
C ALA A 24 -15.67 19.54 1.43
N LEU A 25 -14.76 18.75 1.98
CA LEU A 25 -14.57 18.60 3.43
C LEU A 25 -14.11 19.92 4.07
N LYS A 26 -13.19 20.62 3.42
CA LYS A 26 -12.69 21.92 3.89
C LYS A 26 -13.77 22.98 3.92
N ASP A 27 -14.66 23.00 2.92
CA ASP A 27 -15.80 23.92 2.85
C ASP A 27 -16.81 23.70 4.00
N THR A 28 -16.84 22.47 4.56
CA THR A 28 -17.63 22.15 5.76
C THR A 28 -16.87 22.37 7.07
N GLY A 29 -15.66 22.94 7.02
CA GLY A 29 -14.83 23.22 8.21
C GLY A 29 -13.96 22.05 8.66
N THR A 30 -13.87 20.96 7.89
CA THR A 30 -13.03 19.80 8.23
C THR A 30 -11.69 19.87 7.48
N GLU A 31 -10.60 20.05 8.20
CA GLU A 31 -9.25 20.02 7.63
C GLU A 31 -8.67 18.60 7.80
N VAL A 32 -8.19 18.01 6.69
CA VAL A 32 -7.56 16.69 6.71
C VAL A 32 -6.06 16.82 6.88
N ALA A 33 -5.48 16.11 7.85
CA ALA A 33 -4.05 16.12 8.11
C ALA A 33 -3.46 14.70 8.18
N LEU A 34 -2.29 14.56 7.56
CA LEU A 34 -1.47 13.32 7.55
C LEU A 34 -0.12 13.58 8.19
N ALA A 35 0.19 12.85 9.26
CA ALA A 35 1.53 12.81 9.85
C ALA A 35 2.36 11.75 9.14
N VAL A 36 3.51 12.16 8.60
CA VAL A 36 4.48 11.28 7.95
C VAL A 36 5.78 11.30 8.74
N ILE A 37 6.18 10.15 9.26
CA ILE A 37 7.36 10.00 10.10
C ILE A 37 8.41 9.19 9.33
N GLN A 38 9.62 9.72 9.24
CA GLN A 38 10.79 9.00 8.71
C GLN A 38 11.89 9.01 9.78
N VAL A 39 12.51 7.85 10.00
CA VAL A 39 13.66 7.71 10.90
C VAL A 39 14.88 7.36 10.06
N GLY A 40 15.93 8.17 10.17
CA GLY A 40 17.14 8.06 9.34
C GLY A 40 16.97 8.65 7.93
N ASN A 41 18.01 8.49 7.12
CA ASN A 41 18.15 9.13 5.80
C ASN A 41 18.27 8.10 4.67
N ASP A 42 17.50 7.00 4.70
CA ASP A 42 17.47 6.08 3.57
C ASP A 42 17.05 6.80 2.29
N PRO A 43 17.87 6.80 1.22
CA PRO A 43 17.59 7.59 0.01
C PRO A 43 16.29 7.20 -0.69
N ALA A 44 15.94 5.89 -0.69
CA ALA A 44 14.69 5.42 -1.29
C ALA A 44 13.49 5.93 -0.50
N SER A 45 13.52 5.81 0.83
CA SER A 45 12.48 6.31 1.73
C SER A 45 12.27 7.82 1.58
N SER A 46 13.34 8.60 1.47
CA SER A 46 13.27 10.05 1.28
C SER A 46 12.60 10.47 -0.03
N VAL A 47 12.78 9.69 -1.10
CA VAL A 47 12.03 9.92 -2.37
C VAL A 47 10.54 9.68 -2.17
N TYR A 48 10.16 8.61 -1.49
CA TYR A 48 8.76 8.30 -1.20
C TYR A 48 8.10 9.36 -0.32
N VAL A 49 8.74 9.78 0.76
CA VAL A 49 8.24 10.83 1.65
C VAL A 49 8.04 12.14 0.89
N ARG A 50 9.03 12.55 0.08
CA ARG A 50 8.91 13.76 -0.76
C ARG A 50 7.74 13.68 -1.75
N ASN A 51 7.54 12.54 -2.39
CA ASN A 51 6.44 12.34 -3.34
C ASN A 51 5.08 12.35 -2.62
N LYS A 52 4.98 11.75 -1.43
CA LYS A 52 3.79 11.80 -0.58
C LYS A 52 3.46 13.24 -0.18
N LYS A 53 4.45 14.02 0.25
CA LYS A 53 4.29 15.44 0.59
C LYS A 53 3.73 16.23 -0.59
N LYS A 54 4.33 16.11 -1.78
CA LYS A 54 3.83 16.76 -3.00
C LYS A 54 2.40 16.34 -3.35
N ALA A 55 2.05 15.07 -3.17
CA ALA A 55 0.70 14.60 -3.41
C ALA A 55 -0.29 15.19 -2.40
N CYS A 56 0.05 15.26 -1.12
CA CYS A 56 -0.76 15.92 -0.09
C CYS A 56 -0.97 17.42 -0.41
N GLU A 57 0.08 18.13 -0.77
CA GLU A 57 0.02 19.55 -1.17
C GLU A 57 -0.92 19.74 -2.37
N TYR A 58 -0.82 18.86 -3.39
CA TYR A 58 -1.68 18.93 -4.57
C TYR A 58 -3.15 18.69 -4.25
N ILE A 59 -3.44 17.75 -3.38
CA ILE A 59 -4.81 17.34 -3.01
C ILE A 59 -5.42 18.32 -1.99
N GLY A 60 -4.60 19.06 -1.23
CA GLY A 60 -5.04 19.99 -0.19
C GLY A 60 -5.05 19.38 1.21
N ILE A 61 -4.37 18.24 1.41
CA ILE A 61 -4.17 17.60 2.72
C ILE A 61 -2.97 18.26 3.40
N ARG A 62 -3.13 18.63 4.68
CA ARG A 62 -2.04 19.15 5.51
C ARG A 62 -1.05 18.03 5.85
N SER A 63 0.16 18.10 5.30
CA SER A 63 1.22 17.14 5.58
C SER A 63 2.09 17.61 6.74
N LEU A 64 2.14 16.83 7.81
CA LEU A 64 3.02 17.02 8.96
C LEU A 64 4.19 16.06 8.82
N SER A 65 5.37 16.59 8.47
CA SER A 65 6.57 15.76 8.26
C SER A 65 7.45 15.77 9.50
N TYR A 66 7.78 14.58 10.00
CA TYR A 66 8.70 14.34 11.10
C TYR A 66 9.91 13.57 10.58
N GLU A 67 11.02 14.28 10.36
CA GLU A 67 12.28 13.70 9.94
C GLU A 67 13.17 13.52 11.17
N LEU A 68 13.25 12.29 11.66
CA LEU A 68 13.97 11.92 12.86
C LEU A 68 15.38 11.41 12.50
N ARG A 69 16.33 11.64 13.39
CA ARG A 69 17.70 11.14 13.22
C ARG A 69 17.74 9.62 13.32
N GLU A 70 18.75 8.99 12.71
CA GLU A 70 18.91 7.54 12.73
C GLU A 70 19.07 6.99 14.15
N GLU A 71 19.68 7.80 15.06
CA GLU A 71 19.91 7.46 16.47
C GLU A 71 18.66 7.61 17.35
N THR A 72 17.53 8.04 16.78
CA THR A 72 16.28 8.18 17.54
C THR A 72 15.93 6.85 18.20
N THR A 73 15.69 6.90 19.51
CA THR A 73 15.35 5.69 20.26
C THR A 73 13.93 5.21 19.94
N GLU A 74 13.68 3.91 20.12
CA GLU A 74 12.34 3.34 19.98
C GLU A 74 11.32 4.05 20.87
N ASP A 75 11.66 4.33 22.13
CA ASP A 75 10.79 5.00 23.08
C ASP A 75 10.43 6.42 22.62
N ALA A 76 11.38 7.19 22.11
CA ALA A 76 11.10 8.52 21.58
C ALA A 76 10.18 8.50 20.34
N LEU A 77 10.31 7.48 19.48
CA LEU A 77 9.39 7.29 18.37
C LEU A 77 7.99 6.90 18.85
N ILE A 78 7.90 6.03 19.84
CA ILE A 78 6.63 5.63 20.48
C ILE A 78 5.93 6.83 21.09
N GLU A 79 6.63 7.64 21.88
CA GLU A 79 6.08 8.87 22.49
C GLU A 79 5.50 9.82 21.43
N LEU A 80 6.23 10.00 20.32
CA LEU A 80 5.72 10.81 19.20
C LEU A 80 4.44 10.23 18.61
N ILE A 81 4.39 8.92 18.35
CA ILE A 81 3.21 8.26 17.79
C ILE A 81 2.03 8.36 18.77
N GLU A 82 2.24 8.14 20.06
CA GLU A 82 1.19 8.27 21.07
C GLU A 82 0.64 9.70 21.17
N LYS A 83 1.50 10.71 21.03
CA LYS A 83 1.06 12.10 20.94
C LYS A 83 0.19 12.33 19.71
N LEU A 84 0.59 11.82 18.54
CA LEU A 84 -0.18 11.96 17.31
C LEU A 84 -1.48 11.15 17.34
N ASN A 85 -1.52 10.00 18.03
CA ASN A 85 -2.75 9.25 18.25
C ASN A 85 -3.80 10.07 19.00
N LYS A 86 -3.37 10.88 19.97
CA LYS A 86 -4.24 11.74 20.81
C LYS A 86 -4.60 13.06 20.16
N ASP A 87 -3.88 13.47 19.12
CA ASP A 87 -4.12 14.74 18.43
C ASP A 87 -5.30 14.61 17.46
N GLU A 88 -6.44 15.19 17.83
CA GLU A 88 -7.68 15.17 17.02
C GLU A 88 -7.52 15.89 15.67
N THR A 89 -6.53 16.76 15.52
CA THR A 89 -6.24 17.44 14.25
C THR A 89 -5.46 16.58 13.27
N VAL A 90 -5.00 15.39 13.67
CA VAL A 90 -4.27 14.41 12.84
C VAL A 90 -5.20 13.26 12.52
N ASN A 91 -5.55 13.10 11.24
CA ASN A 91 -6.48 12.08 10.77
C ASN A 91 -5.79 10.78 10.35
N GLY A 92 -4.49 10.84 10.03
CA GLY A 92 -3.71 9.67 9.64
C GLY A 92 -2.26 9.78 10.07
N ILE A 93 -1.66 8.62 10.38
CA ILE A 93 -0.25 8.48 10.76
C ILE A 93 0.38 7.46 9.81
N LEU A 94 1.53 7.82 9.27
CA LEU A 94 2.34 6.98 8.42
C LEU A 94 3.78 6.98 8.92
N VAL A 95 4.29 5.81 9.28
CA VAL A 95 5.71 5.61 9.57
C VAL A 95 6.36 4.99 8.34
N GLN A 96 7.31 5.68 7.74
CA GLN A 96 7.99 5.18 6.54
C GLN A 96 8.95 4.05 6.89
N PHE A 97 8.64 2.84 6.47
CA PHE A 97 9.53 1.68 6.61
C PHE A 97 10.52 1.58 5.44
N PRO A 98 11.74 0.99 5.65
CA PRO A 98 12.19 0.38 6.91
C PRO A 98 12.63 1.42 7.95
N VAL A 99 12.45 1.09 9.22
CA VAL A 99 13.07 1.82 10.34
C VAL A 99 14.44 1.24 10.67
N PRO A 100 15.35 1.98 11.39
CA PRO A 100 16.62 1.46 11.86
C PRO A 100 16.50 0.16 12.65
N LYS A 101 17.52 -0.70 12.60
CA LYS A 101 17.50 -2.06 13.18
C LYS A 101 17.26 -2.13 14.69
N HIS A 102 17.55 -1.07 15.42
CA HIS A 102 17.36 -0.99 16.87
C HIS A 102 15.90 -0.68 17.26
N ILE A 103 15.03 -0.42 16.29
CA ILE A 103 13.61 -0.15 16.48
C ILE A 103 12.82 -1.37 16.01
N ASP A 104 11.94 -1.89 16.86
CA ASP A 104 11.05 -2.99 16.54
C ASP A 104 9.86 -2.51 15.68
N SER A 105 9.88 -2.88 14.41
CA SER A 105 8.83 -2.52 13.45
C SER A 105 7.43 -2.98 13.87
N ASP A 106 7.32 -4.17 14.46
CA ASP A 106 6.03 -4.73 14.89
C ASP A 106 5.46 -3.95 16.09
N LYS A 107 6.33 -3.51 16.99
CA LYS A 107 5.94 -2.64 18.12
C LYS A 107 5.46 -1.28 17.62
N ILE A 108 6.17 -0.67 16.68
CA ILE A 108 5.77 0.60 16.07
C ILE A 108 4.40 0.50 15.38
N ILE A 109 4.20 -0.53 14.54
CA ILE A 109 2.91 -0.78 13.88
C ILE A 109 1.76 -0.89 14.89
N ARG A 110 1.97 -1.59 16.01
CA ARG A 110 0.96 -1.77 17.06
C ARG A 110 0.71 -0.52 17.90
N THR A 111 1.64 0.42 17.93
CA THR A 111 1.49 1.69 18.66
C THR A 111 0.59 2.67 17.90
N ILE A 112 0.56 2.61 16.57
CA ILE A 112 -0.33 3.47 15.77
C ILE A 112 -1.79 3.07 16.05
N SER A 113 -2.66 4.05 16.33
CA SER A 113 -4.09 3.79 16.45
C SER A 113 -4.64 3.18 15.16
N PRO A 114 -5.40 2.06 15.20
CA PRO A 114 -5.96 1.44 14.00
C PRO A 114 -6.78 2.40 13.14
N GLU A 115 -7.40 3.40 13.77
CA GLU A 115 -8.22 4.42 13.10
C GLU A 115 -7.38 5.48 12.38
N LYS A 116 -6.08 5.55 12.66
CA LYS A 116 -5.12 6.47 12.03
C LYS A 116 -4.04 5.75 11.23
N ASP A 117 -4.02 4.40 11.21
CA ASP A 117 -3.08 3.56 10.48
C ASP A 117 -3.40 3.55 8.98
N VAL A 118 -2.98 4.60 8.27
CA VAL A 118 -3.27 4.75 6.84
C VAL A 118 -2.56 3.74 5.93
N ASP A 119 -1.53 3.05 6.42
CA ASP A 119 -0.87 1.97 5.69
C ASP A 119 -1.59 0.61 5.84
N GLY A 120 -2.53 0.49 6.80
CA GLY A 120 -3.31 -0.73 7.03
C GLY A 120 -2.48 -1.91 7.52
N PHE A 121 -1.41 -1.65 8.27
CA PHE A 121 -0.51 -2.69 8.79
C PHE A 121 -0.89 -3.17 10.19
N HIS A 122 -1.67 -2.38 10.92
CA HIS A 122 -2.10 -2.75 12.26
C HIS A 122 -2.91 -4.05 12.23
N PRO A 123 -2.67 -5.01 13.16
CA PRO A 123 -3.35 -6.30 13.17
C PRO A 123 -4.88 -6.21 13.13
N GLN A 124 -5.47 -5.16 13.71
CA GLN A 124 -6.91 -4.94 13.65
C GLN A 124 -7.39 -4.60 12.24
N ASN A 125 -6.68 -3.76 11.48
CA ASN A 125 -6.99 -3.45 10.09
C ASN A 125 -6.80 -4.67 9.19
N VAL A 126 -5.73 -5.45 9.43
CA VAL A 126 -5.54 -6.73 8.74
C VAL A 126 -6.67 -7.71 9.05
N GLY A 127 -7.12 -7.77 10.30
CA GLY A 127 -8.28 -8.58 10.71
C GLY A 127 -9.57 -8.17 9.99
N LYS A 128 -9.86 -6.86 9.93
CA LYS A 128 -10.99 -6.31 9.18
C LYS A 128 -10.93 -6.69 7.69
N LEU A 129 -9.73 -6.59 7.07
CA LEU A 129 -9.55 -7.01 5.68
C LEU A 129 -9.89 -8.50 5.48
N VAL A 130 -9.46 -9.37 6.40
CA VAL A 130 -9.71 -10.84 6.34
C VAL A 130 -11.20 -11.16 6.38
N ILE A 131 -11.95 -10.49 7.25
CA ILE A 131 -13.40 -10.75 7.45
C ILE A 131 -14.31 -9.89 6.55
N GLY A 132 -13.72 -9.03 5.70
CA GLY A 132 -14.46 -8.21 4.75
C GLY A 132 -15.08 -6.94 5.33
N GLU A 133 -14.68 -6.54 6.54
CA GLU A 133 -15.10 -5.27 7.14
C GLU A 133 -14.37 -4.06 6.55
N GLU A 134 -14.95 -2.88 6.74
CA GLU A 134 -14.31 -1.61 6.36
C GLU A 134 -13.15 -1.27 7.29
N GLY A 135 -12.06 -0.83 6.71
CA GLY A 135 -10.84 -0.41 7.40
C GLY A 135 -9.76 0.02 6.43
N PHE A 136 -8.66 0.52 6.97
CA PHE A 136 -7.50 0.81 6.14
C PHE A 136 -6.88 -0.47 5.58
N VAL A 137 -6.45 -0.41 4.33
CA VAL A 137 -5.80 -1.52 3.62
C VAL A 137 -4.45 -1.09 3.10
N SER A 138 -3.52 -2.03 2.99
CA SER A 138 -2.17 -1.74 2.48
C SER A 138 -2.21 -1.03 1.12
N CYS A 139 -1.50 0.10 1.02
CA CYS A 139 -1.56 1.01 -0.12
C CYS A 139 -1.12 0.37 -1.44
N THR A 140 -0.05 -0.45 -1.44
CA THR A 140 0.44 -1.12 -2.65
C THR A 140 -0.59 -2.10 -3.22
N PRO A 141 -1.15 -3.04 -2.46
CA PRO A 141 -2.24 -3.89 -2.94
C PRO A 141 -3.48 -3.12 -3.38
N ALA A 142 -3.89 -2.10 -2.62
CA ALA A 142 -5.03 -1.25 -2.99
C ALA A 142 -4.79 -0.51 -4.32
N GLY A 143 -3.57 -0.02 -4.54
CA GLY A 143 -3.16 0.61 -5.78
C GLY A 143 -3.27 -0.33 -6.98
N VAL A 144 -2.85 -1.59 -6.84
CA VAL A 144 -3.00 -2.60 -7.90
C VAL A 144 -4.47 -2.83 -8.24
N ILE A 145 -5.36 -2.95 -7.26
CA ILE A 145 -6.81 -3.06 -7.51
C ILE A 145 -7.33 -1.85 -8.30
N GLN A 146 -6.90 -0.64 -7.93
CA GLN A 146 -7.28 0.57 -8.67
C GLN A 146 -6.77 0.55 -10.12
N LEU A 147 -5.53 0.14 -10.35
CA LEU A 147 -4.96 0.01 -11.70
C LEU A 147 -5.79 -0.95 -12.57
N LEU A 148 -6.15 -2.12 -12.03
CA LEU A 148 -6.93 -3.12 -12.74
C LEU A 148 -8.35 -2.62 -13.06
N LYS A 149 -9.07 -2.12 -12.05
CA LYS A 149 -10.45 -1.63 -12.22
C LYS A 149 -10.54 -0.46 -13.19
N ARG A 150 -9.66 0.53 -13.06
CA ARG A 150 -9.65 1.71 -13.92
C ARG A 150 -9.16 1.43 -15.34
N SER A 151 -8.49 0.29 -15.54
CA SER A 151 -8.13 -0.20 -16.88
C SER A 151 -9.19 -1.11 -17.50
N GLY A 152 -10.35 -1.30 -16.85
CA GLY A 152 -11.42 -2.16 -17.34
C GLY A 152 -11.10 -3.65 -17.29
N ILE A 153 -10.14 -4.06 -16.46
CA ILE A 153 -9.76 -5.47 -16.31
C ILE A 153 -10.71 -6.13 -15.32
N GLU A 154 -11.45 -7.13 -15.79
CA GLU A 154 -12.37 -7.91 -14.98
C GLU A 154 -11.59 -8.84 -14.05
N ILE A 155 -11.83 -8.74 -12.74
CA ILE A 155 -11.18 -9.55 -11.71
C ILE A 155 -12.06 -10.74 -11.31
N SER A 156 -13.36 -10.54 -11.27
CA SER A 156 -14.33 -11.55 -10.83
C SER A 156 -14.27 -12.82 -11.68
N GLY A 157 -14.23 -13.98 -11.03
CA GLY A 157 -14.17 -15.29 -11.68
C GLY A 157 -12.83 -15.62 -12.34
N LYS A 158 -11.79 -14.76 -12.22
CA LYS A 158 -10.47 -15.03 -12.79
C LYS A 158 -9.56 -15.76 -11.80
N ASN A 159 -8.61 -16.54 -12.35
CA ASN A 159 -7.54 -17.13 -11.57
C ASN A 159 -6.42 -16.10 -11.38
N CYS A 160 -6.03 -15.90 -10.13
CA CYS A 160 -4.97 -14.98 -9.74
C CYS A 160 -3.88 -15.72 -8.99
N VAL A 161 -2.63 -15.52 -9.36
CA VAL A 161 -1.48 -16.05 -8.63
C VAL A 161 -0.70 -14.88 -8.02
N VAL A 162 -0.59 -14.88 -6.69
CA VAL A 162 0.22 -13.91 -5.95
C VAL A 162 1.54 -14.56 -5.56
N VAL A 163 2.66 -14.03 -6.09
CA VAL A 163 4.00 -14.54 -5.77
C VAL A 163 4.58 -13.69 -4.64
N GLY A 164 4.52 -14.23 -3.42
CA GLY A 164 4.95 -13.58 -2.19
C GLY A 164 3.91 -13.74 -1.08
N ARG A 165 4.38 -13.69 0.18
CA ARG A 165 3.51 -13.85 1.36
C ARG A 165 3.87 -12.90 2.51
N SER A 166 4.38 -11.72 2.17
CA SER A 166 4.65 -10.69 3.18
C SER A 166 3.36 -10.19 3.82
N ASN A 167 3.44 -9.75 5.06
CA ASN A 167 2.28 -9.19 5.77
C ASN A 167 1.83 -7.85 5.17
N ILE A 168 2.76 -7.11 4.57
CA ILE A 168 2.51 -5.76 4.07
C ILE A 168 2.06 -5.70 2.60
N VAL A 169 2.33 -6.75 1.80
CA VAL A 169 1.95 -6.78 0.37
C VAL A 169 1.30 -8.10 -0.02
N GLY A 170 1.99 -9.24 0.13
CA GLY A 170 1.55 -10.52 -0.44
C GLY A 170 0.21 -11.01 0.10
N LYS A 171 0.06 -11.07 1.42
CA LYS A 171 -1.19 -11.47 2.06
C LYS A 171 -2.33 -10.47 1.79
N PRO A 172 -2.15 -9.15 1.99
CA PRO A 172 -3.17 -8.17 1.66
C PRO A 172 -3.59 -8.21 0.19
N MET A 173 -2.64 -8.42 -0.74
CA MET A 173 -2.95 -8.55 -2.16
C MET A 173 -3.89 -9.73 -2.43
N ALA A 174 -3.57 -10.90 -1.88
CA ALA A 174 -4.39 -12.09 -2.04
C ALA A 174 -5.81 -11.90 -1.48
N LEU A 175 -5.93 -11.24 -0.33
CA LEU A 175 -7.22 -10.93 0.31
C LEU A 175 -8.03 -9.93 -0.52
N LEU A 176 -7.40 -8.89 -1.05
CA LEU A 176 -8.10 -7.92 -1.91
C LEU A 176 -8.56 -8.56 -3.22
N MET A 177 -7.75 -9.43 -3.85
CA MET A 177 -8.19 -10.17 -5.04
C MET A 177 -9.35 -11.11 -4.73
N LEU A 178 -9.31 -11.79 -3.57
CA LEU A 178 -10.42 -12.62 -3.11
C LEU A 178 -11.70 -11.80 -2.88
N ARG A 179 -11.57 -10.61 -2.28
CA ARG A 179 -12.69 -9.67 -2.09
C ARG A 179 -13.31 -9.22 -3.42
N GLU A 180 -12.51 -9.17 -4.49
CA GLU A 180 -12.97 -8.90 -5.86
C GLU A 180 -13.47 -10.17 -6.59
N ASN A 181 -13.71 -11.26 -5.88
CA ASN A 181 -14.20 -12.55 -6.38
C ASN A 181 -13.23 -13.29 -7.32
N ALA A 182 -11.92 -13.09 -7.20
CA ALA A 182 -10.94 -13.91 -7.88
C ALA A 182 -10.72 -15.25 -7.16
N THR A 183 -10.34 -16.29 -7.90
CA THR A 183 -9.75 -17.50 -7.33
C THR A 183 -8.26 -17.28 -7.12
N VAL A 184 -7.78 -17.30 -5.88
CA VAL A 184 -6.42 -16.85 -5.56
C VAL A 184 -5.53 -18.00 -5.12
N THR A 185 -4.36 -18.10 -5.73
CA THR A 185 -3.27 -18.97 -5.32
C THR A 185 -2.09 -18.15 -4.84
N ILE A 186 -1.54 -18.47 -3.65
CA ILE A 186 -0.33 -17.82 -3.14
C ILE A 186 0.86 -18.76 -3.34
N ALA A 187 1.84 -18.30 -4.12
CA ALA A 187 3.13 -18.97 -4.30
C ALA A 187 4.24 -18.20 -3.55
N HIS A 188 5.26 -18.92 -3.04
CA HIS A 188 6.34 -18.30 -2.26
C HIS A 188 7.63 -19.15 -2.37
N SER A 189 8.73 -18.68 -1.79
CA SER A 189 10.05 -19.33 -1.86
C SER A 189 10.11 -20.79 -1.40
N LYS A 190 9.10 -21.32 -0.72
CA LYS A 190 8.97 -22.71 -0.33
C LYS A 190 7.98 -23.51 -1.19
N THR A 191 7.35 -22.88 -2.17
CA THR A 191 6.42 -23.53 -3.09
C THR A 191 7.19 -24.48 -4.00
N LYS A 192 6.80 -25.76 -4.01
CA LYS A 192 7.37 -26.78 -4.92
C LYS A 192 6.62 -26.77 -6.24
N LYS A 193 7.34 -26.96 -7.36
CA LYS A 193 6.75 -27.03 -8.73
C LYS A 193 5.95 -25.77 -9.09
N SER A 194 6.51 -24.61 -8.79
CA SER A 194 5.88 -23.30 -9.12
C SER A 194 5.52 -23.15 -10.59
N GLU A 195 6.26 -23.78 -11.50
CA GLU A 195 5.97 -23.85 -12.95
C GLU A 195 4.60 -24.48 -13.28
N ARG A 196 4.04 -25.32 -12.40
CA ARG A 196 2.69 -25.89 -12.58
C ARG A 196 1.58 -24.96 -12.11
N ILE A 197 1.91 -24.05 -11.20
CA ILE A 197 0.97 -23.06 -10.66
C ILE A 197 0.89 -21.85 -11.61
N MET A 198 1.95 -21.62 -12.37
CA MET A 198 2.08 -20.54 -13.36
C MET A 198 2.20 -21.13 -14.78
N PRO A 199 1.14 -21.75 -15.33
CA PRO A 199 1.20 -22.30 -16.67
C PRO A 199 1.43 -21.17 -17.66
N ASP A 200 2.50 -21.29 -18.47
CA ASP A 200 2.92 -20.37 -19.55
C ASP A 200 3.54 -19.02 -19.19
N SER A 201 3.97 -18.79 -17.97
CA SER A 201 4.75 -17.57 -17.68
C SER A 201 6.21 -17.73 -18.12
N ARG A 202 6.55 -17.28 -19.34
CA ARG A 202 7.93 -17.25 -19.86
C ARG A 202 8.78 -16.09 -19.37
N TYR A 203 8.29 -15.27 -18.44
CA TYR A 203 9.03 -14.12 -17.94
C TYR A 203 9.07 -14.08 -16.43
N PHE A 204 10.24 -14.48 -15.92
CA PHE A 204 10.74 -14.08 -14.61
C PHE A 204 11.58 -12.83 -14.82
N ASP A 205 11.02 -11.65 -14.68
CA ASP A 205 11.86 -10.50 -14.47
C ASP A 205 12.03 -10.26 -12.97
N ARG A 206 13.29 -10.09 -12.56
CA ARG A 206 13.66 -9.85 -11.17
C ARG A 206 13.27 -8.42 -10.78
N CYS A 207 12.00 -8.15 -10.63
CA CYS A 207 11.61 -6.95 -9.90
C CYS A 207 12.10 -7.03 -8.46
N HIS A 208 12.78 -6.00 -7.98
CA HIS A 208 13.29 -5.86 -6.62
C HIS A 208 12.20 -5.90 -5.53
N TRP A 209 10.94 -6.00 -5.90
CA TRP A 209 9.80 -6.16 -5.02
C TRP A 209 9.43 -7.64 -4.93
N LYS A 210 9.46 -8.21 -3.74
CA LYS A 210 9.29 -9.64 -3.46
C LYS A 210 7.87 -10.18 -3.70
N THR A 211 7.03 -9.49 -4.45
CA THR A 211 5.65 -9.91 -4.75
C THR A 211 5.28 -9.55 -6.18
N THR A 212 4.84 -10.53 -6.95
CA THR A 212 4.39 -10.37 -8.34
C THR A 212 2.99 -11.00 -8.47
N ILE A 213 2.13 -10.40 -9.28
CA ILE A 213 0.76 -10.85 -9.53
C ILE A 213 0.65 -11.26 -10.99
N TYR A 214 0.12 -12.46 -11.23
CA TYR A 214 -0.11 -13.00 -12.57
C TYR A 214 -1.59 -13.23 -12.82
N TYR A 215 -2.08 -12.81 -13.99
CA TYR A 215 -3.41 -13.10 -14.50
C TYR A 215 -3.34 -14.08 -15.65
N SER A 216 -4.02 -15.22 -15.56
CA SER A 216 -3.95 -16.30 -16.57
C SER A 216 -4.51 -15.95 -17.95
N ARG A 217 -5.18 -14.80 -18.11
CA ARG A 217 -5.69 -14.33 -19.43
C ARG A 217 -4.91 -13.16 -20.03
N LEU A 218 -3.98 -12.53 -19.33
CA LEU A 218 -3.13 -11.47 -19.89
C LEU A 218 -1.94 -12.04 -20.69
N CYS A 219 -1.70 -13.35 -20.61
CA CYS A 219 -0.68 -14.06 -21.36
C CYS A 219 -1.29 -14.97 -22.44
N GLU A 220 -2.14 -14.44 -23.32
CA GLU A 220 -2.28 -15.07 -24.64
C GLU A 220 -1.03 -14.71 -25.44
N ARG A 221 -0.23 -15.77 -25.72
CA ARG A 221 1.01 -15.79 -26.52
C ARG A 221 1.50 -14.43 -27.03
N GLY A 222 2.48 -13.86 -26.37
CA GLY A 222 3.34 -12.83 -26.96
C GLY A 222 3.29 -11.42 -26.38
N SER A 223 2.64 -11.16 -25.25
CA SER A 223 2.68 -9.83 -24.63
C SER A 223 3.32 -9.86 -23.24
N CYS A 224 4.53 -9.32 -23.14
CA CYS A 224 5.12 -8.91 -21.88
C CYS A 224 4.59 -7.55 -21.49
N CYS A 225 4.22 -7.40 -20.24
CA CYS A 225 4.12 -6.08 -19.59
C CYS A 225 5.41 -5.88 -18.80
N ASP A 226 6.28 -4.97 -19.27
CA ASP A 226 7.37 -4.37 -18.50
C ASP A 226 6.84 -3.37 -17.46
#